data_8357cd438ad1cff7498efb807ada285e
#
_entry.id   8357cd438ad1cff7498efb807ada285e
#
_cell.length_a   1.000
_cell.length_b   1.000
_cell.length_c   1.000
_cell.angle_alpha   90.00
_cell.angle_beta   90.00
_cell.angle_gamma   90.00
#
_symmetry.space_group_name_H-M   'P 1'
#
loop_
_entity.id
_entity.type
_entity.pdbx_description
1 polymer ?
#
loop_
_entity_poly.entity_id
_entity_poly.type
_entity_poly.pdbx_seq_one_letter_code
_entity_poly.pdbx_strand_id
1 'polypeptide(L)'
;MIELENIPHIGEISNHGLYHGARQKNTATFQARSTRQNKLVPSLEEAIRRTGLRDGMTISFHHHFRNGDHIINTVVDKLAEMGFKNLTLAASSLAAVHAPLIRHIQNGVITHIEASGMRGELAEQVSRGLIDCPVVFRSHGGRASAIRSGDLHIDVAFLGAPSCDPYGNANGYSRDDEDGIACGSLGYARPDATYADNVIVITNHLVAYPNAPWAIPEFEVDYVVMTDDIGDPKGIMSGATRYTKDPKELLIAKTAANVIEAAGYLYDGFSMQMGSGGASLATARFLRQKMIDQNIHCRFALGGITGQIAAMHEEGLIDRILDVQSFDLDAAKSLKNNHFHHQIGASYYASHLVAAAVDQLDFVILSALEIDTDFNVNVLTGSDGVIRGAIGGHP
;
A
#
# COMPACT_ATOMS: atom_id res chain seq x y z
N MET A 1 -7.99 30.83 -5.16
CA MET A 1 -6.73 30.67 -4.40
C MET A 1 -7.08 30.92 -2.94
N ILE A 2 -6.81 29.98 -2.05
CA ILE A 2 -6.95 30.20 -0.60
C ILE A 2 -5.78 31.08 -0.21
N GLU A 3 -6.06 32.26 0.34
CA GLU A 3 -5.02 33.12 0.88
C GLU A 3 -4.54 32.52 2.20
N LEU A 4 -3.28 32.10 2.25
CA LEU A 4 -2.67 31.42 3.40
C LEU A 4 -2.82 32.21 4.71
N GLU A 5 -2.90 33.53 4.61
CA GLU A 5 -3.11 34.44 5.74
C GLU A 5 -4.44 34.19 6.50
N ASN A 6 -5.41 33.56 5.84
CA ASN A 6 -6.72 33.26 6.39
C ASN A 6 -6.80 31.88 7.07
N ILE A 7 -5.70 31.10 7.07
CA ILE A 7 -5.66 29.80 7.74
C ILE A 7 -5.28 30.02 9.21
N PRO A 8 -6.13 29.63 10.19
CA PRO A 8 -5.80 29.74 11.60
C PRO A 8 -4.48 29.02 11.93
N HIS A 9 -3.65 29.65 12.73
CA HIS A 9 -2.37 29.08 13.19
C HIS A 9 -1.31 28.83 12.12
N ILE A 10 -1.47 29.32 10.87
CA ILE A 10 -0.48 29.14 9.81
C ILE A 10 0.90 29.69 10.20
N GLY A 11 0.94 30.76 11.01
CA GLY A 11 2.18 31.34 11.51
C GLY A 11 2.96 30.42 12.46
N GLU A 12 2.28 29.53 13.17
CA GLU A 12 2.91 28.56 14.07
C GLU A 12 3.55 27.40 13.29
N ILE A 13 3.01 27.10 12.11
CA ILE A 13 3.51 26.07 11.19
C ILE A 13 4.63 26.63 10.30
N SER A 14 4.74 27.94 10.15
CA SER A 14 5.65 28.61 9.21
C SER A 14 7.14 28.40 9.51
N ASN A 15 7.51 27.98 10.72
CA ASN A 15 8.90 27.66 11.07
C ASN A 15 9.48 26.45 10.28
N HIS A 16 8.60 25.66 9.65
CA HIS A 16 8.99 24.49 8.84
C HIS A 16 9.04 24.77 7.33
N GLY A 17 8.85 26.02 6.91
CA GLY A 17 8.77 26.41 5.50
C GLY A 17 7.45 25.97 4.86
N LEU A 18 6.74 26.91 4.25
CA LEU A 18 5.56 26.59 3.47
C LEU A 18 5.94 25.79 2.22
N TYR A 19 5.11 24.82 1.86
CA TYR A 19 5.26 24.15 0.59
C TYR A 19 5.11 25.14 -0.56
N HIS A 20 6.20 25.43 -1.27
CA HIS A 20 6.24 26.42 -2.35
C HIS A 20 5.81 25.87 -3.72
N GLY A 21 5.02 24.82 -3.73
CA GLY A 21 4.56 24.15 -4.96
C GLY A 21 5.58 23.19 -5.54
N ALA A 22 5.14 22.40 -6.49
CA ALA A 22 6.01 21.48 -7.20
C ALA A 22 7.08 22.27 -7.98
N ARG A 23 8.34 21.89 -7.79
CA ARG A 23 9.41 22.29 -8.72
C ARG A 23 9.03 21.89 -10.12
N GLN A 24 9.64 22.48 -11.15
CA GLN A 24 9.39 22.13 -12.54
C GLN A 24 9.37 20.60 -12.69
N LYS A 25 8.19 20.06 -13.05
CA LYS A 25 7.95 18.62 -13.08
C LYS A 25 8.67 18.01 -14.27
N ASN A 26 9.63 17.15 -13.98
CA ASN A 26 10.06 16.17 -14.96
C ASN A 26 9.07 15.01 -14.86
N THR A 27 8.22 14.83 -15.85
CA THR A 27 7.35 13.66 -15.93
C THR A 27 8.22 12.42 -15.83
N ALA A 28 7.87 11.49 -14.93
CA ALA A 28 8.59 10.24 -14.82
C ALA A 28 8.58 9.51 -16.17
N THR A 29 9.75 9.06 -16.60
CA THR A 29 9.90 8.32 -17.84
C THR A 29 10.04 6.84 -17.56
N PHE A 30 9.28 6.02 -18.27
CA PHE A 30 9.44 4.58 -18.23
C PHE A 30 10.80 4.20 -18.85
N GLN A 31 11.56 3.35 -18.13
CA GLN A 31 12.81 2.77 -18.63
C GLN A 31 12.67 1.25 -18.71
N ALA A 32 12.70 0.71 -19.93
CA ALA A 32 12.73 -0.74 -20.13
C ALA A 32 14.12 -1.28 -19.80
N ARG A 33 14.19 -2.25 -18.90
CA ARG A 33 15.42 -2.94 -18.52
C ARG A 33 15.67 -4.14 -19.42
N SER A 34 16.93 -4.62 -19.45
CA SER A 34 17.29 -5.80 -20.23
C SER A 34 16.61 -7.06 -19.66
N THR A 35 16.05 -7.88 -20.56
CA THR A 35 15.46 -9.19 -20.22
C THR A 35 16.38 -10.36 -20.58
N ARG A 36 17.59 -10.06 -21.09
CA ARG A 36 18.53 -11.11 -21.60
C ARG A 36 19.58 -11.53 -20.57
N GLN A 37 19.58 -10.93 -19.39
CA GLN A 37 20.63 -11.18 -18.40
C GLN A 37 20.00 -11.67 -17.09
N ASN A 38 20.67 -12.63 -16.47
CA ASN A 38 20.41 -12.99 -15.09
C ASN A 38 20.70 -11.78 -14.19
N LYS A 39 19.72 -11.38 -13.38
CA LYS A 39 19.75 -10.19 -12.52
C LYS A 39 20.08 -10.51 -11.08
N LEU A 40 20.26 -11.79 -10.76
CA LEU A 40 20.62 -12.23 -9.43
C LEU A 40 21.99 -11.67 -9.04
N VAL A 41 22.06 -11.01 -7.90
CA VAL A 41 23.29 -10.47 -7.32
C VAL A 41 23.56 -11.11 -5.96
N PRO A 42 24.85 -11.20 -5.54
CA PRO A 42 25.23 -11.99 -4.38
C PRO A 42 24.76 -11.41 -3.05
N SER A 43 24.45 -10.10 -2.96
CA SER A 43 24.04 -9.47 -1.72
C SER A 43 23.25 -8.18 -1.95
N LEU A 44 22.52 -7.75 -0.91
CA LEU A 44 21.85 -6.46 -0.88
C LEU A 44 22.85 -5.29 -1.02
N GLU A 45 24.00 -5.40 -0.37
CA GLU A 45 25.06 -4.39 -0.48
C GLU A 45 25.54 -4.20 -1.92
N GLU A 46 25.77 -5.29 -2.63
CA GLU A 46 26.19 -5.25 -4.03
C GLU A 46 25.08 -4.67 -4.93
N ALA A 47 23.81 -5.03 -4.69
CA ALA A 47 22.69 -4.44 -5.41
C ALA A 47 22.66 -2.92 -5.20
N ILE A 48 22.74 -2.46 -3.96
CA ILE A 48 22.75 -1.02 -3.60
C ILE A 48 23.90 -0.30 -4.32
N ARG A 49 25.14 -0.84 -4.28
CA ARG A 49 26.30 -0.23 -4.96
C ARG A 49 26.08 -0.04 -6.46
N ARG A 50 25.42 -1.00 -7.09
CA ARG A 50 25.16 -0.98 -8.56
C ARG A 50 24.12 0.06 -8.95
N THR A 51 23.21 0.46 -8.07
CA THR A 51 22.21 1.49 -8.38
C THR A 51 22.81 2.90 -8.45
N GLY A 52 23.99 3.11 -7.87
CA GLY A 52 24.56 4.43 -7.75
C GLY A 52 23.84 5.33 -6.73
N LEU A 53 23.11 4.73 -5.78
CA LEU A 53 22.45 5.45 -4.69
C LEU A 53 23.44 6.39 -3.97
N ARG A 54 22.99 7.59 -3.62
CA ARG A 54 23.77 8.63 -2.92
C ARG A 54 22.90 9.31 -1.87
N ASP A 55 23.56 10.00 -0.96
CA ASP A 55 22.92 10.86 0.02
C ASP A 55 21.99 11.88 -0.66
N GLY A 56 20.85 12.14 -0.06
CA GLY A 56 19.80 13.03 -0.57
C GLY A 56 18.83 12.39 -1.56
N MET A 57 19.05 11.13 -1.98
CA MET A 57 18.17 10.42 -2.88
C MET A 57 16.96 9.81 -2.18
N THR A 58 15.95 9.45 -2.97
CA THR A 58 14.69 8.84 -2.51
C THR A 58 14.72 7.33 -2.67
N ILE A 59 14.49 6.63 -1.58
CA ILE A 59 14.28 5.18 -1.56
C ILE A 59 12.81 4.86 -1.34
N SER A 60 12.30 3.85 -2.03
CA SER A 60 10.89 3.51 -1.89
C SER A 60 10.64 2.04 -1.53
N PHE A 61 9.50 1.83 -0.90
CA PHE A 61 9.04 0.53 -0.41
C PHE A 61 7.53 0.38 -0.56
N HIS A 62 7.09 -0.87 -0.72
CA HIS A 62 5.70 -1.25 -0.51
C HIS A 62 5.57 -2.15 0.73
N HIS A 63 4.42 -2.10 1.38
CA HIS A 63 4.18 -2.83 2.62
C HIS A 63 3.57 -4.21 2.36
N HIS A 64 4.33 -5.11 1.71
CA HIS A 64 3.83 -6.40 1.22
C HIS A 64 3.25 -7.32 2.32
N PHE A 65 3.86 -7.42 3.49
CA PHE A 65 3.33 -8.12 4.66
C PHE A 65 2.72 -7.19 5.71
N ARG A 66 2.54 -5.90 5.39
CA ARG A 66 1.96 -4.91 6.31
C ARG A 66 2.72 -4.84 7.63
N ASN A 67 2.13 -5.27 8.77
CA ASN A 67 2.83 -5.27 10.06
C ASN A 67 3.82 -6.44 10.22
N GLY A 68 3.89 -7.33 9.26
CA GLY A 68 4.89 -8.41 9.19
C GLY A 68 6.04 -8.09 8.23
N ASP A 69 6.12 -6.89 7.66
CA ASP A 69 7.19 -6.49 6.73
C ASP A 69 8.54 -6.35 7.44
N HIS A 70 9.56 -7.04 6.95
CA HIS A 70 10.93 -6.90 7.45
C HIS A 70 11.86 -6.18 6.48
N ILE A 71 11.45 -5.99 5.22
CA ILE A 71 12.32 -5.43 4.16
C ILE A 71 12.75 -4.00 4.48
N ILE A 72 11.82 -3.14 4.91
CA ILE A 72 12.16 -1.74 5.21
C ILE A 72 13.27 -1.66 6.27
N ASN A 73 13.12 -2.39 7.37
CA ASN A 73 14.11 -2.38 8.44
C ASN A 73 15.46 -2.95 7.95
N THR A 74 15.44 -4.10 7.27
CA THR A 74 16.66 -4.75 6.74
C THR A 74 17.43 -3.86 5.78
N VAL A 75 16.72 -3.19 4.86
CA VAL A 75 17.36 -2.32 3.87
C VAL A 75 17.90 -1.06 4.52
N VAL A 76 17.13 -0.41 5.42
CA VAL A 76 17.58 0.82 6.07
C VAL A 76 18.73 0.55 7.06
N ASP A 77 18.74 -0.60 7.75
CA ASP A 77 19.88 -1.05 8.55
C ASP A 77 21.14 -1.19 7.67
N LYS A 78 21.01 -1.85 6.51
CA LYS A 78 22.13 -1.99 5.56
C LYS A 78 22.62 -0.66 5.01
N LEU A 79 21.72 0.25 4.67
CA LEU A 79 22.08 1.59 4.21
C LEU A 79 22.84 2.38 5.31
N ALA A 80 22.39 2.27 6.56
CA ALA A 80 23.09 2.87 7.71
C ALA A 80 24.49 2.28 7.91
N GLU A 81 24.65 0.94 7.80
CA GLU A 81 25.95 0.27 7.85
C GLU A 81 26.89 0.71 6.72
N MET A 82 26.35 0.98 5.53
CA MET A 82 27.09 1.48 4.38
C MET A 82 27.42 2.98 4.49
N GLY A 83 26.90 3.67 5.51
CA GLY A 83 27.22 5.07 5.80
C GLY A 83 26.33 6.10 5.13
N PHE A 84 25.23 5.68 4.49
CA PHE A 84 24.28 6.60 3.85
C PHE A 84 23.60 7.54 4.83
N LYS A 85 23.31 8.76 4.37
CA LYS A 85 22.68 9.85 5.12
C LYS A 85 21.70 10.62 4.26
N ASN A 86 20.82 11.36 4.93
CA ASN A 86 19.93 12.33 4.30
C ASN A 86 19.00 11.73 3.24
N LEU A 87 18.55 10.48 3.41
CA LEU A 87 17.66 9.83 2.47
C LEU A 87 16.20 10.22 2.71
N THR A 88 15.41 10.29 1.62
CA THR A 88 13.96 10.36 1.67
C THR A 88 13.38 8.94 1.64
N LEU A 89 12.57 8.59 2.63
CA LEU A 89 11.84 7.33 2.71
C LEU A 89 10.45 7.50 2.11
N ALA A 90 10.19 6.93 0.94
CA ALA A 90 8.88 6.93 0.28
C ALA A 90 8.22 5.55 0.40
N ALA A 91 7.36 5.37 1.41
CA ALA A 91 6.69 4.08 1.64
C ALA A 91 5.20 4.14 1.30
N SER A 92 4.64 3.04 0.78
CA SER A 92 3.20 2.94 0.57
C SER A 92 2.41 2.94 1.89
N SER A 93 3.00 2.50 3.01
CA SER A 93 2.50 2.67 4.38
C SER A 93 3.58 2.23 5.38
N LEU A 94 3.54 2.77 6.59
CA LEU A 94 4.44 2.41 7.70
C LEU A 94 3.62 1.84 8.86
N ALA A 95 3.93 0.60 9.25
CA ALA A 95 3.27 -0.13 10.32
C ALA A 95 4.09 -0.06 11.63
N ALA A 96 3.55 -0.62 12.72
CA ALA A 96 4.23 -0.62 14.02
C ALA A 96 5.56 -1.39 14.01
N VAL A 97 5.72 -2.40 13.14
CA VAL A 97 6.98 -3.15 12.97
C VAL A 97 8.15 -2.27 12.54
N HIS A 98 7.90 -1.09 11.97
CA HIS A 98 8.91 -0.14 11.51
C HIS A 98 9.40 0.82 12.60
N ALA A 99 9.09 0.59 13.87
CA ALA A 99 9.65 1.35 15.01
C ALA A 99 11.19 1.49 14.99
N PRO A 100 11.98 0.50 14.51
CA PRO A 100 13.44 0.65 14.37
C PRO A 100 13.88 1.84 13.50
N LEU A 101 13.04 2.38 12.62
CA LEU A 101 13.35 3.59 11.84
C LEU A 101 13.61 4.82 12.71
N ILE A 102 13.09 4.86 13.94
CA ILE A 102 13.30 5.96 14.90
C ILE A 102 14.81 6.22 15.06
N ARG A 103 15.61 5.18 15.29
CA ARG A 103 17.07 5.32 15.44
C ARG A 103 17.74 5.83 14.16
N HIS A 104 17.23 5.46 12.99
CA HIS A 104 17.78 5.89 11.71
C HIS A 104 17.44 7.34 11.38
N ILE A 105 16.28 7.83 11.83
CA ILE A 105 15.93 9.26 11.77
C ILE A 105 16.83 10.05 12.72
N GLN A 106 16.98 9.62 13.97
CA GLN A 106 17.86 10.25 14.96
C GLN A 106 19.31 10.34 14.50
N ASN A 107 19.77 9.32 13.77
CA ASN A 107 21.15 9.27 13.23
C ASN A 107 21.29 9.96 11.86
N GLY A 108 20.23 10.58 11.33
CA GLY A 108 20.25 11.31 10.07
C GLY A 108 20.38 10.44 8.81
N VAL A 109 20.08 9.13 8.89
CA VAL A 109 20.01 8.24 7.73
C VAL A 109 18.77 8.59 6.91
N ILE A 110 17.62 8.70 7.59
CA ILE A 110 16.35 9.15 7.02
C ILE A 110 16.05 10.54 7.56
N THR A 111 15.81 11.49 6.67
CA THR A 111 15.53 12.90 7.02
C THR A 111 14.19 13.39 6.49
N HIS A 112 13.58 12.66 5.53
CA HIS A 112 12.29 12.98 4.95
C HIS A 112 11.45 11.71 4.82
N ILE A 113 10.13 11.84 5.01
CA ILE A 113 9.19 10.71 4.86
C ILE A 113 8.00 11.15 4.01
N GLU A 114 7.67 10.31 3.02
CA GLU A 114 6.39 10.33 2.30
C GLU A 114 5.70 8.97 2.45
N ALA A 115 4.43 8.95 2.87
CA ALA A 115 3.69 7.72 3.08
C ALA A 115 2.17 7.89 2.85
N SER A 116 1.41 6.80 2.83
CA SER A 116 -0.07 6.90 2.89
C SER A 116 -0.60 6.84 4.31
N GLY A 117 0.21 6.42 5.26
CA GLY A 117 -0.13 6.33 6.67
C GLY A 117 1.03 5.84 7.51
N MET A 118 0.93 6.07 8.81
CA MET A 118 1.93 5.69 9.79
C MET A 118 1.25 5.26 11.09
N ARG A 119 1.78 4.25 11.76
CA ARG A 119 1.20 3.69 12.99
C ARG A 119 2.28 3.31 14.00
N GLY A 120 1.82 3.12 15.25
CA GLY A 120 2.67 2.67 16.36
C GLY A 120 3.64 3.74 16.84
N GLU A 121 4.72 3.32 17.48
CA GLU A 121 5.68 4.19 18.14
C GLU A 121 6.32 5.20 17.17
N LEU A 122 6.61 4.78 15.93
CA LEU A 122 7.15 5.70 14.91
C LEU A 122 6.21 6.88 14.67
N ALA A 123 4.89 6.63 14.55
CA ALA A 123 3.89 7.67 14.36
C ALA A 123 3.82 8.63 15.54
N GLU A 124 3.89 8.12 16.77
CA GLU A 124 3.89 8.92 17.98
C GLU A 124 5.14 9.82 18.09
N GLN A 125 6.32 9.27 17.81
CA GLN A 125 7.57 10.03 17.87
C GLN A 125 7.63 11.10 16.77
N VAL A 126 7.19 10.78 15.55
CA VAL A 126 7.09 11.75 14.46
C VAL A 126 6.12 12.88 14.82
N SER A 127 4.95 12.57 15.40
CA SER A 127 3.99 13.58 15.86
C SER A 127 4.54 14.49 16.96
N ARG A 128 5.57 14.03 17.67
CA ARG A 128 6.26 14.80 18.72
C ARG A 128 7.52 15.53 18.23
N GLY A 129 7.76 15.58 16.92
CA GLY A 129 8.86 16.30 16.33
C GLY A 129 10.16 15.49 16.19
N LEU A 130 10.08 14.17 16.01
CA LEU A 130 11.24 13.34 15.73
C LEU A 130 11.96 13.75 14.44
N ILE A 131 11.25 14.31 13.48
CA ILE A 131 11.77 14.72 12.18
C ILE A 131 11.58 16.24 12.01
N ASP A 132 12.59 16.93 11.49
CA ASP A 132 12.62 18.39 11.41
C ASP A 132 11.82 18.98 10.24
N CYS A 133 11.29 18.15 9.36
CA CYS A 133 10.49 18.56 8.22
C CYS A 133 9.10 17.90 8.24
N PRO A 134 8.09 18.52 7.60
CA PRO A 134 6.77 17.92 7.49
C PRO A 134 6.80 16.58 6.76
N VAL A 135 6.10 15.59 7.31
CA VAL A 135 5.83 14.32 6.62
C VAL A 135 4.72 14.55 5.59
N VAL A 136 4.93 14.06 4.37
CA VAL A 136 3.93 14.15 3.30
C VAL A 136 3.07 12.89 3.31
N PHE A 137 1.76 13.06 3.53
CA PHE A 137 0.80 11.97 3.42
C PHE A 137 -0.01 12.08 2.13
N ARG A 138 -0.13 10.95 1.43
CA ARG A 138 -0.92 10.84 0.20
C ARG A 138 -1.88 9.67 0.30
N SER A 139 -3.05 9.76 -0.37
CA SER A 139 -3.86 8.56 -0.58
C SER A 139 -3.09 7.54 -1.44
N HIS A 140 -3.56 6.30 -1.48
CA HIS A 140 -2.93 5.28 -2.33
C HIS A 140 -2.92 5.67 -3.82
N GLY A 141 -4.04 6.20 -4.31
CA GLY A 141 -4.12 6.73 -5.68
C GLY A 141 -3.29 8.00 -5.87
N GLY A 142 -3.29 8.90 -4.88
CA GLY A 142 -2.47 10.12 -4.88
C GLY A 142 -0.97 9.83 -4.91
N ARG A 143 -0.50 8.77 -4.20
CA ARG A 143 0.90 8.33 -4.27
C ARG A 143 1.26 7.80 -5.66
N ALA A 144 0.42 6.93 -6.23
CA ALA A 144 0.63 6.41 -7.57
C ALA A 144 0.66 7.54 -8.63
N SER A 145 -0.21 8.54 -8.47
CA SER A 145 -0.25 9.73 -9.32
C SER A 145 1.02 10.59 -9.17
N ALA A 146 1.48 10.82 -7.93
CA ALA A 146 2.67 11.61 -7.65
C ALA A 146 3.93 10.98 -8.24
N ILE A 147 4.06 9.65 -8.16
CA ILE A 147 5.17 8.91 -8.80
C ILE A 147 5.11 9.10 -10.32
N ARG A 148 3.94 8.90 -10.94
CA ARG A 148 3.77 9.05 -12.38
C ARG A 148 3.98 10.47 -12.87
N SER A 149 3.53 11.47 -12.13
CA SER A 149 3.72 12.89 -12.50
C SER A 149 5.14 13.40 -12.25
N GLY A 150 5.96 12.66 -11.50
CA GLY A 150 7.27 13.10 -11.06
C GLY A 150 7.27 14.04 -9.84
N ASP A 151 6.10 14.22 -9.19
CA ASP A 151 6.02 14.95 -7.91
C ASP A 151 6.73 14.17 -6.79
N LEU A 152 6.72 12.84 -6.88
CA LEU A 152 7.50 11.93 -6.07
C LEU A 152 8.44 11.16 -7.00
N HIS A 153 9.69 11.63 -7.12
CA HIS A 153 10.73 10.90 -7.83
C HIS A 153 11.32 9.81 -6.94
N ILE A 154 11.51 8.62 -7.49
CA ILE A 154 12.09 7.46 -6.80
C ILE A 154 13.40 7.09 -7.47
N ASP A 155 14.52 7.22 -6.77
CA ASP A 155 15.84 6.83 -7.28
C ASP A 155 16.05 5.32 -7.19
N VAL A 156 15.66 4.71 -6.07
CA VAL A 156 15.76 3.25 -5.89
C VAL A 156 14.51 2.68 -5.21
N ALA A 157 13.83 1.74 -5.86
CA ALA A 157 12.75 0.98 -5.27
C ALA A 157 13.25 -0.38 -4.75
N PHE A 158 12.96 -0.68 -3.49
CA PHE A 158 13.23 -1.97 -2.84
C PHE A 158 11.91 -2.71 -2.65
N LEU A 159 11.71 -3.77 -3.42
CA LEU A 159 10.42 -4.45 -3.52
C LEU A 159 10.53 -5.89 -3.00
N GLY A 160 9.91 -6.16 -1.85
CA GLY A 160 9.80 -7.50 -1.31
C GLY A 160 8.81 -8.36 -2.12
N ALA A 161 9.17 -9.58 -2.45
CA ALA A 161 8.31 -10.52 -3.15
C ALA A 161 8.51 -11.96 -2.67
N PRO A 162 7.43 -12.67 -2.29
CA PRO A 162 7.46 -14.08 -1.89
C PRO A 162 8.02 -15.05 -2.93
N SER A 163 8.03 -14.70 -4.21
CA SER A 163 8.72 -15.44 -5.25
C SER A 163 9.26 -14.54 -6.35
N CYS A 164 10.43 -14.89 -6.89
CA CYS A 164 11.02 -14.22 -8.03
C CYS A 164 11.85 -15.21 -8.86
N ASP A 165 11.90 -15.05 -10.18
CA ASP A 165 12.86 -15.78 -11.00
C ASP A 165 14.16 -14.98 -11.19
N PRO A 166 15.26 -15.60 -11.69
CA PRO A 166 16.54 -14.93 -11.85
C PRO A 166 16.54 -13.75 -12.83
N TYR A 167 15.49 -13.59 -13.61
CA TYR A 167 15.35 -12.49 -14.59
C TYR A 167 14.52 -11.34 -14.06
N GLY A 168 13.83 -11.52 -12.88
CA GLY A 168 13.11 -10.46 -12.19
C GLY A 168 11.59 -10.53 -12.27
N ASN A 169 11.01 -11.60 -12.86
CA ASN A 169 9.56 -11.77 -12.75
C ASN A 169 9.19 -12.13 -11.31
N ALA A 170 8.44 -11.26 -10.63
CA ALA A 170 8.13 -11.39 -9.22
C ALA A 170 6.62 -11.49 -8.96
N ASN A 171 6.28 -12.25 -7.90
CA ASN A 171 4.92 -12.46 -7.44
C ASN A 171 4.78 -12.42 -5.92
N GLY A 172 3.58 -12.12 -5.47
CA GLY A 172 3.20 -12.15 -4.06
C GLY A 172 2.83 -13.54 -3.52
N TYR A 173 3.08 -14.58 -4.31
CA TYR A 173 2.91 -16.00 -3.95
C TYR A 173 3.82 -16.86 -4.81
N SER A 174 4.07 -18.13 -4.40
CA SER A 174 4.74 -19.11 -5.26
C SER A 174 3.74 -20.14 -5.79
N ARG A 175 3.96 -20.62 -7.02
CA ARG A 175 3.15 -21.68 -7.62
C ARG A 175 3.73 -23.07 -7.43
N ASP A 176 5.02 -23.16 -7.21
CA ASP A 176 5.76 -24.41 -7.01
C ASP A 176 5.88 -24.79 -5.52
N ASP A 177 5.38 -23.94 -4.62
CA ASP A 177 5.34 -24.18 -3.19
C ASP A 177 3.95 -23.85 -2.64
N GLU A 178 3.15 -24.88 -2.30
CA GLU A 178 1.78 -24.70 -1.80
C GLU A 178 1.76 -24.11 -0.38
N ASP A 179 2.75 -24.44 0.43
CA ASP A 179 2.90 -23.98 1.81
C ASP A 179 3.82 -22.76 1.93
N GLY A 180 4.29 -22.28 0.78
CA GLY A 180 5.20 -21.13 0.69
C GLY A 180 4.60 -19.84 1.23
N ILE A 181 5.50 -18.96 1.63
CA ILE A 181 5.14 -17.60 2.08
C ILE A 181 4.37 -16.88 0.97
N ALA A 182 3.24 -16.26 1.32
CA ALA A 182 2.44 -15.46 0.42
C ALA A 182 2.01 -14.15 1.07
N CYS A 183 2.05 -13.05 0.29
CA CYS A 183 1.50 -11.76 0.70
C CYS A 183 0.31 -11.34 -0.18
N GLY A 184 0.01 -12.10 -1.24
CA GLY A 184 -1.05 -11.76 -2.19
C GLY A 184 -0.63 -10.69 -3.18
N SER A 185 -1.51 -9.74 -3.48
CA SER A 185 -1.27 -8.74 -4.52
C SER A 185 -0.11 -7.80 -4.21
N LEU A 186 0.76 -7.57 -5.20
CA LEU A 186 1.85 -6.58 -5.18
C LEU A 186 1.44 -5.24 -5.81
N GLY A 187 0.16 -4.90 -5.78
CA GLY A 187 -0.40 -3.76 -6.50
C GLY A 187 0.22 -2.42 -6.14
N TYR A 188 0.61 -2.21 -4.88
CA TYR A 188 1.29 -0.98 -4.46
C TYR A 188 2.75 -0.89 -4.87
N ALA A 189 3.39 -2.01 -5.22
CA ALA A 189 4.73 -2.02 -5.79
C ALA A 189 4.76 -1.59 -7.26
N ARG A 190 3.63 -1.68 -7.98
CA ARG A 190 3.58 -1.46 -9.43
C ARG A 190 4.04 -0.06 -9.87
N PRO A 191 3.55 1.05 -9.27
CA PRO A 191 4.04 2.38 -9.66
C PRO A 191 5.54 2.54 -9.43
N ASP A 192 6.07 2.00 -8.31
CA ASP A 192 7.48 2.03 -7.97
C ASP A 192 8.31 1.24 -8.99
N ALA A 193 7.91 -0.01 -9.31
CA ALA A 193 8.57 -0.83 -10.31
C ALA A 193 8.60 -0.17 -11.70
N THR A 194 7.50 0.50 -12.08
CA THR A 194 7.37 1.11 -13.40
C THR A 194 8.22 2.38 -13.55
N TYR A 195 8.32 3.20 -12.51
CA TYR A 195 8.83 4.58 -12.65
C TYR A 195 10.09 4.90 -11.82
N ALA A 196 10.56 4.02 -10.95
CA ALA A 196 11.83 4.24 -10.24
C ALA A 196 13.01 4.14 -11.22
N ASP A 197 14.09 4.90 -10.95
CA ASP A 197 15.29 4.85 -11.76
C ASP A 197 15.97 3.47 -11.68
N ASN A 198 15.95 2.85 -10.49
CA ASN A 198 16.44 1.49 -10.25
C ASN A 198 15.45 0.68 -9.44
N VAL A 199 15.31 -0.61 -9.74
CA VAL A 199 14.42 -1.53 -9.03
C VAL A 199 15.17 -2.76 -8.56
N ILE A 200 15.17 -2.99 -7.26
CA ILE A 200 15.71 -4.18 -6.60
C ILE A 200 14.55 -5.00 -6.07
N VAL A 201 14.38 -6.21 -6.58
CA VAL A 201 13.47 -7.20 -5.99
C VAL A 201 14.22 -8.00 -4.93
N ILE A 202 13.64 -8.12 -3.75
CA ILE A 202 14.17 -8.90 -2.63
C ILE A 202 13.22 -10.05 -2.36
N THR A 203 13.72 -11.28 -2.44
CA THR A 203 12.92 -12.49 -2.31
C THR A 203 13.59 -13.50 -1.39
N ASN A 204 12.81 -14.34 -0.74
CA ASN A 204 13.30 -15.51 -0.01
C ASN A 204 13.09 -16.82 -0.77
N HIS A 205 12.47 -16.77 -1.96
CA HIS A 205 12.19 -17.95 -2.78
C HIS A 205 12.45 -17.68 -4.26
N LEU A 206 13.54 -18.27 -4.76
CA LEU A 206 13.91 -18.19 -6.17
C LEU A 206 13.31 -19.36 -6.93
N VAL A 207 12.49 -19.05 -7.93
CA VAL A 207 11.80 -20.05 -8.77
C VAL A 207 12.40 -20.16 -10.16
N ALA A 208 12.05 -21.21 -10.88
CA ALA A 208 12.45 -21.36 -12.28
C ALA A 208 11.78 -20.29 -13.18
N TYR A 209 12.51 -19.87 -14.22
CA TYR A 209 11.95 -19.01 -15.26
C TYR A 209 10.99 -19.80 -16.17
N PRO A 210 9.85 -19.21 -16.57
CA PRO A 210 9.31 -17.91 -16.15
C PRO A 210 8.41 -18.02 -14.90
N ASN A 211 8.54 -17.07 -13.97
CA ASN A 211 7.58 -16.90 -12.86
C ASN A 211 6.31 -16.19 -13.34
N ALA A 212 5.48 -16.88 -14.09
CA ALA A 212 4.29 -16.32 -14.77
C ALA A 212 2.99 -16.96 -14.28
N PRO A 213 1.86 -16.19 -14.28
CA PRO A 213 1.76 -14.75 -14.55
C PRO A 213 2.43 -13.94 -13.44
N TRP A 214 3.10 -12.88 -13.81
CA TRP A 214 3.86 -12.04 -12.87
C TRP A 214 3.03 -10.86 -12.34
N ALA A 215 3.36 -10.41 -11.13
CA ALA A 215 2.92 -9.13 -10.59
C ALA A 215 3.84 -7.99 -11.06
N ILE A 216 5.15 -8.23 -11.03
CA ILE A 216 6.19 -7.31 -11.50
C ILE A 216 6.95 -8.04 -12.62
N PRO A 217 6.96 -7.52 -13.87
CA PRO A 217 7.64 -8.16 -14.99
C PRO A 217 9.13 -7.89 -14.98
N GLU A 218 9.89 -8.80 -15.53
CA GLU A 218 11.36 -8.73 -15.61
C GLU A 218 11.90 -7.42 -16.22
N PHE A 219 11.22 -6.84 -17.20
CA PHE A 219 11.66 -5.60 -17.84
C PHE A 219 11.50 -4.34 -16.98
N GLU A 220 10.94 -4.45 -15.80
CA GLU A 220 10.85 -3.38 -14.78
C GLU A 220 11.86 -3.57 -13.63
N VAL A 221 12.65 -4.64 -13.64
CA VAL A 221 13.58 -5.00 -12.54
C VAL A 221 15.02 -4.88 -12.99
N ASP A 222 15.90 -4.30 -12.18
CA ASP A 222 17.33 -4.21 -12.44
C ASP A 222 18.10 -5.32 -11.73
N TYR A 223 17.79 -5.58 -10.46
CA TYR A 223 18.51 -6.56 -9.64
C TYR A 223 17.55 -7.43 -8.83
N VAL A 224 17.97 -8.67 -8.61
CA VAL A 224 17.29 -9.64 -7.73
C VAL A 224 18.24 -10.01 -6.60
N VAL A 225 17.77 -9.93 -5.36
CA VAL A 225 18.53 -10.31 -4.15
C VAL A 225 17.80 -11.42 -3.42
N MET A 226 18.52 -12.49 -3.12
CA MET A 226 18.06 -13.53 -2.21
C MET A 226 18.37 -13.13 -0.77
N THR A 227 17.39 -13.37 0.13
CA THR A 227 17.54 -13.23 1.59
C THR A 227 16.78 -14.36 2.28
N ASP A 228 17.15 -14.67 3.51
CA ASP A 228 16.44 -15.71 4.27
C ASP A 228 15.11 -15.20 4.84
N ASP A 229 14.94 -13.89 4.97
CA ASP A 229 13.78 -13.28 5.62
C ASP A 229 13.30 -12.03 4.87
N ILE A 230 12.04 -12.06 4.43
CA ILE A 230 11.34 -10.91 3.84
C ILE A 230 10.17 -10.45 4.71
N GLY A 231 9.81 -11.20 5.76
CA GLY A 231 8.73 -10.86 6.68
C GLY A 231 7.89 -12.05 7.15
N ASP A 232 6.98 -11.78 8.09
CA ASP A 232 6.02 -12.74 8.62
C ASP A 232 4.65 -12.58 7.93
N PRO A 233 4.19 -13.56 7.15
CA PRO A 233 2.88 -13.49 6.47
C PRO A 233 1.70 -13.38 7.43
N LYS A 234 1.84 -13.80 8.70
CA LYS A 234 0.80 -13.63 9.73
C LYS A 234 0.56 -12.15 10.06
N GLY A 235 1.53 -11.28 9.79
CA GLY A 235 1.40 -9.84 9.97
C GLY A 235 0.50 -9.14 8.96
N ILE A 236 0.07 -9.81 7.89
CA ILE A 236 -0.85 -9.26 6.88
C ILE A 236 -2.17 -8.87 7.54
N MET A 237 -2.76 -9.76 8.33
CA MET A 237 -3.98 -9.48 9.11
C MET A 237 -3.58 -8.96 10.50
N SER A 238 -3.33 -7.67 10.62
CA SER A 238 -2.91 -7.07 11.89
C SER A 238 -3.47 -5.66 12.09
N GLY A 239 -3.51 -5.23 13.34
CA GLY A 239 -3.93 -3.89 13.71
C GLY A 239 -5.39 -3.60 13.37
N ALA A 240 -5.62 -2.74 12.37
CA ALA A 240 -6.97 -2.33 11.97
C ALA A 240 -7.75 -3.44 11.23
N THR A 241 -7.06 -4.36 10.55
CA THR A 241 -7.71 -5.47 9.83
C THR A 241 -8.06 -6.58 10.83
N ARG A 242 -9.30 -6.63 11.24
CA ARG A 242 -9.80 -7.61 12.19
C ARG A 242 -11.30 -7.84 12.01
N TYR A 243 -11.73 -9.07 12.25
CA TYR A 243 -13.16 -9.37 12.40
C TYR A 243 -13.62 -8.99 13.78
N THR A 244 -14.65 -8.13 13.84
CA THR A 244 -15.17 -7.64 15.12
C THR A 244 -16.26 -8.53 15.69
N LYS A 245 -16.31 -8.59 17.03
CA LYS A 245 -17.42 -9.14 17.82
C LYS A 245 -18.07 -8.04 18.71
N ASP A 246 -17.56 -6.82 18.63
CA ASP A 246 -18.09 -5.68 19.40
C ASP A 246 -19.50 -5.35 18.94
N PRO A 247 -20.49 -5.35 19.85
CA PRO A 247 -21.88 -5.06 19.51
C PRO A 247 -22.09 -3.68 18.87
N LYS A 248 -21.30 -2.67 19.25
CA LYS A 248 -21.35 -1.32 18.68
C LYS A 248 -20.87 -1.32 17.24
N GLU A 249 -19.72 -1.94 16.96
CA GLU A 249 -19.19 -2.07 15.60
C GLU A 249 -20.12 -2.90 14.69
N LEU A 250 -20.75 -3.96 15.25
CA LEU A 250 -21.74 -4.74 14.51
C LEU A 250 -23.02 -3.94 14.23
N LEU A 251 -23.46 -3.09 15.16
CA LEU A 251 -24.61 -2.20 14.92
C LEU A 251 -24.29 -1.17 13.83
N ILE A 252 -23.09 -0.57 13.86
CA ILE A 252 -22.62 0.34 12.82
C ILE A 252 -22.63 -0.37 11.46
N ALA A 253 -22.07 -1.57 11.38
CA ALA A 253 -21.99 -2.36 10.16
C ALA A 253 -23.39 -2.70 9.57
N LYS A 254 -24.31 -3.13 10.44
CA LYS A 254 -25.70 -3.39 10.05
C LYS A 254 -26.41 -2.13 9.54
N THR A 255 -26.20 -1.01 10.25
CA THR A 255 -26.81 0.28 9.87
C THR A 255 -26.24 0.76 8.54
N ALA A 256 -24.94 0.66 8.31
CA ALA A 256 -24.31 1.02 7.04
C ALA A 256 -24.89 0.20 5.87
N ALA A 257 -25.06 -1.12 6.04
CA ALA A 257 -25.68 -1.96 5.01
C ALA A 257 -27.15 -1.55 4.73
N ASN A 258 -27.89 -1.14 5.75
CA ASN A 258 -29.27 -0.65 5.56
C ASN A 258 -29.31 0.72 4.85
N VAL A 259 -28.34 1.61 5.15
CA VAL A 259 -28.23 2.93 4.48
C VAL A 259 -27.89 2.74 2.99
N ILE A 260 -26.97 1.84 2.65
CA ILE A 260 -26.61 1.53 1.25
C ILE A 260 -27.82 1.06 0.47
N GLU A 261 -28.62 0.13 1.05
CA GLU A 261 -29.85 -0.35 0.45
C GLU A 261 -30.89 0.77 0.31
N ALA A 262 -31.15 1.53 1.37
CA ALA A 262 -32.14 2.61 1.35
C ALA A 262 -31.77 3.75 0.39
N ALA A 263 -30.47 3.98 0.16
CA ALA A 263 -29.95 4.93 -0.81
C ALA A 263 -30.01 4.42 -2.27
N GLY A 264 -30.42 3.16 -2.49
CA GLY A 264 -30.57 2.60 -3.83
C GLY A 264 -29.26 2.08 -4.46
N TYR A 265 -28.20 1.94 -3.69
CA TYR A 265 -26.91 1.43 -4.19
C TYR A 265 -26.77 -0.10 -4.13
N LEU A 266 -27.75 -0.80 -3.60
CA LEU A 266 -27.79 -2.27 -3.57
C LEU A 266 -28.75 -2.78 -4.64
N TYR A 267 -28.24 -2.95 -5.84
CA TYR A 267 -28.97 -3.43 -7.04
C TYR A 267 -28.13 -4.49 -7.77
N ASP A 268 -28.74 -5.28 -8.64
CA ASP A 268 -28.00 -6.31 -9.38
C ASP A 268 -26.94 -5.69 -10.30
N GLY A 269 -25.68 -6.10 -10.14
CA GLY A 269 -24.53 -5.56 -10.87
C GLY A 269 -23.84 -4.36 -10.22
N PHE A 270 -24.12 -4.03 -8.95
CA PHE A 270 -23.40 -3.00 -8.22
C PHE A 270 -21.91 -3.34 -8.04
N SER A 271 -21.12 -2.36 -7.62
CA SER A 271 -19.70 -2.51 -7.33
C SER A 271 -19.35 -1.91 -5.96
N MET A 272 -18.38 -2.52 -5.26
CA MET A 272 -18.09 -2.12 -3.88
C MET A 272 -16.61 -2.18 -3.53
N GLN A 273 -16.24 -1.38 -2.52
CA GLN A 273 -14.97 -1.49 -1.81
C GLN A 273 -15.19 -1.52 -0.30
N MET A 274 -14.46 -2.41 0.40
CA MET A 274 -14.47 -2.50 1.85
C MET A 274 -13.16 -1.98 2.44
N GLY A 275 -13.25 -1.20 3.52
CA GLY A 275 -12.09 -0.81 4.31
C GLY A 275 -11.59 -1.92 5.23
N SER A 276 -10.40 -1.75 5.79
CA SER A 276 -9.75 -2.73 6.67
C SER A 276 -10.25 -2.72 8.13
N GLY A 277 -11.06 -1.74 8.55
CA GLY A 277 -11.54 -1.61 9.92
C GLY A 277 -12.58 -2.66 10.30
N GLY A 278 -12.71 -2.97 11.60
CA GLY A 278 -13.63 -4.01 12.08
C GLY A 278 -15.09 -3.81 11.66
N ALA A 279 -15.63 -2.60 11.81
CA ALA A 279 -16.99 -2.29 11.37
C ALA A 279 -17.13 -2.36 9.84
N SER A 280 -16.13 -1.87 9.08
CA SER A 280 -16.13 -1.93 7.62
C SER A 280 -16.18 -3.36 7.11
N LEU A 281 -15.32 -4.25 7.65
CA LEU A 281 -15.33 -5.67 7.30
C LEU A 281 -16.63 -6.36 7.70
N ALA A 282 -17.18 -6.03 8.87
CA ALA A 282 -18.45 -6.61 9.31
C ALA A 282 -19.63 -6.22 8.41
N THR A 283 -19.56 -5.08 7.71
CA THR A 283 -20.62 -4.67 6.78
C THR A 283 -20.78 -5.66 5.63
N ALA A 284 -19.69 -6.26 5.13
CA ALA A 284 -19.75 -7.28 4.09
C ALA A 284 -20.66 -8.47 4.46
N ARG A 285 -20.67 -8.87 5.75
CA ARG A 285 -21.55 -9.92 6.27
C ARG A 285 -23.04 -9.58 6.13
N PHE A 286 -23.41 -8.34 6.39
CA PHE A 286 -24.81 -7.89 6.29
C PHE A 286 -25.20 -7.69 4.81
N LEU A 287 -24.29 -7.17 3.99
CA LEU A 287 -24.50 -7.07 2.54
C LEU A 287 -24.70 -8.46 1.90
N ARG A 288 -23.86 -9.44 2.26
CA ARG A 288 -23.99 -10.81 1.78
C ARG A 288 -25.42 -11.35 2.00
N GLN A 289 -25.97 -11.17 3.22
CA GLN A 289 -27.33 -11.66 3.49
C GLN A 289 -28.36 -10.94 2.61
N LYS A 290 -28.28 -9.62 2.46
CA LYS A 290 -29.17 -8.84 1.60
C LYS A 290 -29.07 -9.24 0.13
N MET A 291 -27.85 -9.54 -0.36
CA MET A 291 -27.65 -10.02 -1.74
C MET A 291 -28.35 -11.36 -1.97
N ILE A 292 -28.25 -12.28 -1.01
CA ILE A 292 -28.95 -13.58 -1.08
C ILE A 292 -30.47 -13.37 -1.07
N ASP A 293 -30.98 -12.57 -0.12
CA ASP A 293 -32.42 -12.34 0.06
C ASP A 293 -33.06 -11.68 -1.17
N GLN A 294 -32.30 -10.84 -1.90
CA GLN A 294 -32.76 -10.10 -3.07
C GLN A 294 -32.37 -10.76 -4.39
N ASN A 295 -31.59 -11.85 -4.36
CA ASN A 295 -31.04 -12.53 -5.53
C ASN A 295 -30.31 -11.57 -6.49
N ILE A 296 -29.37 -10.77 -5.93
CA ILE A 296 -28.55 -9.80 -6.66
C ILE A 296 -27.07 -10.12 -6.50
N HIS A 297 -26.25 -9.70 -7.48
CA HIS A 297 -24.82 -9.96 -7.54
C HIS A 297 -24.04 -8.64 -7.57
N CYS A 298 -22.85 -8.68 -7.02
CA CYS A 298 -21.85 -7.60 -7.12
C CYS A 298 -21.00 -7.85 -8.36
N ARG A 299 -20.94 -6.88 -9.28
CA ARG A 299 -20.14 -6.97 -10.51
C ARG A 299 -18.65 -7.08 -10.24
N PHE A 300 -18.14 -6.31 -9.26
CA PHE A 300 -16.77 -6.47 -8.78
C PHE A 300 -16.58 -5.90 -7.38
N ALA A 301 -15.71 -6.54 -6.60
CA ALA A 301 -15.14 -6.00 -5.39
C ALA A 301 -13.74 -5.44 -5.67
N LEU A 302 -13.43 -4.26 -5.11
CA LEU A 302 -12.21 -3.51 -5.40
C LEU A 302 -11.39 -3.25 -4.13
N GLY A 303 -10.09 -3.12 -4.29
CA GLY A 303 -9.20 -2.53 -3.29
C GLY A 303 -8.49 -3.56 -2.43
N GLY A 304 -8.59 -3.42 -1.12
CA GLY A 304 -8.06 -4.40 -0.17
C GLY A 304 -9.02 -5.56 0.00
N ILE A 305 -8.55 -6.78 -0.25
CA ILE A 305 -9.39 -7.99 -0.29
C ILE A 305 -9.14 -8.86 0.94
N THR A 306 -10.24 -9.35 1.52
CA THR A 306 -10.22 -10.34 2.62
C THR A 306 -10.74 -11.69 2.15
N GLY A 307 -10.45 -12.75 2.91
CA GLY A 307 -11.02 -14.08 2.69
C GLY A 307 -12.55 -14.08 2.69
N GLN A 308 -13.20 -13.18 3.44
CA GLN A 308 -14.66 -13.04 3.38
C GLN A 308 -15.16 -12.60 2.00
N ILE A 309 -14.49 -11.66 1.36
CA ILE A 309 -14.82 -11.22 -0.01
C ILE A 309 -14.53 -12.36 -1.01
N ALA A 310 -13.41 -13.06 -0.83
CA ALA A 310 -13.09 -14.24 -1.63
C ALA A 310 -14.17 -15.34 -1.50
N ALA A 311 -14.63 -15.63 -0.28
CA ALA A 311 -15.72 -16.59 -0.04
C ALA A 311 -17.03 -16.16 -0.68
N MET A 312 -17.42 -14.89 -0.62
CA MET A 312 -18.61 -14.37 -1.31
C MET A 312 -18.50 -14.52 -2.82
N HIS A 313 -17.30 -14.40 -3.39
CA HIS A 313 -17.06 -14.68 -4.80
C HIS A 313 -17.22 -16.18 -5.13
N GLU A 314 -16.68 -17.08 -4.30
CA GLU A 314 -16.84 -18.53 -4.45
C GLU A 314 -18.30 -18.98 -4.33
N GLU A 315 -19.11 -18.25 -3.55
CA GLU A 315 -20.57 -18.44 -3.44
C GLU A 315 -21.34 -17.92 -4.67
N GLY A 316 -20.67 -17.27 -5.62
CA GLY A 316 -21.29 -16.67 -6.81
C GLY A 316 -21.98 -15.34 -6.56
N LEU A 317 -21.75 -14.69 -5.43
CA LEU A 317 -22.32 -13.37 -5.11
C LEU A 317 -21.50 -12.20 -5.69
N ILE A 318 -20.24 -12.43 -6.06
CA ILE A 318 -19.35 -11.43 -6.65
C ILE A 318 -18.77 -12.01 -7.93
N ASP A 319 -18.92 -11.33 -9.06
CA ASP A 319 -18.48 -11.85 -10.37
C ASP A 319 -16.95 -11.86 -10.49
N ARG A 320 -16.27 -10.84 -9.98
CA ARG A 320 -14.80 -10.74 -10.02
C ARG A 320 -14.24 -9.90 -8.88
N ILE A 321 -12.98 -10.14 -8.58
CA ILE A 321 -12.21 -9.40 -7.56
C ILE A 321 -11.07 -8.64 -8.23
N LEU A 322 -10.90 -7.36 -7.87
CA LEU A 322 -9.82 -6.48 -8.31
C LEU A 322 -8.97 -6.12 -7.07
N ASP A 323 -7.91 -6.89 -6.84
CA ASP A 323 -7.09 -6.86 -5.62
C ASP A 323 -5.84 -5.99 -5.81
N VAL A 324 -5.76 -4.87 -5.09
CA VAL A 324 -4.53 -4.07 -5.02
C VAL A 324 -3.64 -4.50 -3.86
N GLN A 325 -4.24 -5.09 -2.81
CA GLN A 325 -3.54 -5.68 -1.67
C GLN A 325 -4.42 -6.70 -0.95
N SER A 326 -3.96 -7.93 -0.83
CA SER A 326 -4.63 -8.93 -0.01
C SER A 326 -4.48 -8.59 1.49
N PHE A 327 -5.56 -8.70 2.25
CA PHE A 327 -5.59 -8.36 3.68
C PHE A 327 -5.48 -9.56 4.61
N ASP A 328 -5.50 -10.76 4.07
CA ASP A 328 -5.27 -12.01 4.79
C ASP A 328 -4.77 -13.12 3.87
N LEU A 329 -4.39 -14.25 4.46
CA LEU A 329 -3.85 -15.39 3.72
C LEU A 329 -4.89 -16.11 2.86
N ASP A 330 -6.17 -16.06 3.22
CA ASP A 330 -7.25 -16.65 2.42
C ASP A 330 -7.44 -15.86 1.14
N ALA A 331 -7.36 -14.52 1.18
CA ALA A 331 -7.36 -13.69 0.00
C ALA A 331 -6.14 -13.96 -0.89
N ALA A 332 -4.94 -14.09 -0.31
CA ALA A 332 -3.72 -14.43 -1.04
C ALA A 332 -3.83 -15.81 -1.72
N LYS A 333 -4.42 -16.79 -1.04
CA LYS A 333 -4.70 -18.12 -1.59
C LYS A 333 -5.73 -18.07 -2.74
N SER A 334 -6.79 -17.29 -2.57
CA SER A 334 -7.78 -17.06 -3.64
C SER A 334 -7.12 -16.44 -4.87
N LEU A 335 -6.28 -15.41 -4.70
CA LEU A 335 -5.55 -14.78 -5.80
C LEU A 335 -4.67 -15.79 -6.56
N LYS A 336 -4.01 -16.70 -5.86
CA LYS A 336 -3.18 -17.75 -6.47
C LYS A 336 -4.01 -18.71 -7.34
N ASN A 337 -5.22 -19.06 -6.92
CA ASN A 337 -5.97 -20.21 -7.45
C ASN A 337 -7.18 -19.83 -8.31
N ASN A 338 -7.65 -18.58 -8.23
CA ASN A 338 -8.89 -18.16 -8.87
C ASN A 338 -8.63 -17.20 -10.04
N HIS A 339 -9.08 -17.56 -11.24
CA HIS A 339 -8.89 -16.76 -12.46
C HIS A 339 -9.68 -15.45 -12.49
N PHE A 340 -10.73 -15.32 -11.69
CA PHE A 340 -11.54 -14.09 -11.57
C PHE A 340 -11.12 -13.20 -10.42
N HIS A 341 -10.09 -13.61 -9.67
CA HIS A 341 -9.41 -12.79 -8.68
C HIS A 341 -8.14 -12.22 -9.30
N HIS A 342 -8.20 -10.95 -9.70
CA HIS A 342 -7.12 -10.28 -10.43
C HIS A 342 -6.33 -9.35 -9.52
N GLN A 343 -5.02 -9.50 -9.48
CA GLN A 343 -4.18 -8.44 -8.93
C GLN A 343 -4.14 -7.25 -9.88
N ILE A 344 -4.20 -6.04 -9.31
CA ILE A 344 -4.17 -4.79 -10.05
C ILE A 344 -3.13 -3.83 -9.45
N GLY A 345 -2.52 -3.00 -10.28
CA GLY A 345 -1.60 -1.96 -9.82
C GLY A 345 -2.34 -0.76 -9.22
N ALA A 346 -1.68 -0.05 -8.28
CA ALA A 346 -2.26 1.10 -7.61
C ALA A 346 -2.65 2.24 -8.57
N SER A 347 -2.01 2.37 -9.71
CA SER A 347 -2.41 3.32 -10.74
C SER A 347 -3.77 2.98 -11.34
N TYR A 348 -4.00 1.71 -11.71
CA TYR A 348 -5.30 1.25 -12.20
C TYR A 348 -6.35 1.24 -11.09
N TYR A 349 -5.94 1.00 -9.84
CA TYR A 349 -6.83 1.06 -8.70
C TYR A 349 -7.48 2.43 -8.53
N ALA A 350 -6.69 3.50 -8.36
CA ALA A 350 -7.22 4.80 -7.91
C ALA A 350 -6.41 6.04 -8.33
N SER A 351 -5.56 5.97 -9.38
CA SER A 351 -4.84 7.16 -9.82
C SER A 351 -5.76 8.11 -10.57
N HIS A 352 -5.79 9.37 -10.16
CA HIS A 352 -6.55 10.42 -10.85
C HIS A 352 -5.94 10.88 -12.19
N LEU A 353 -4.77 10.34 -12.57
CA LEU A 353 -4.13 10.64 -13.85
C LEU A 353 -4.45 9.63 -14.96
N VAL A 354 -5.25 8.62 -14.66
CA VAL A 354 -5.70 7.60 -15.62
C VAL A 354 -7.14 7.24 -15.32
N ALA A 355 -7.83 6.56 -16.25
CA ALA A 355 -9.10 5.91 -15.95
C ALA A 355 -8.83 4.79 -14.93
N ALA A 356 -9.40 4.95 -13.74
CA ALA A 356 -9.17 4.04 -12.63
C ALA A 356 -10.42 3.20 -12.32
N ALA A 357 -10.20 2.05 -11.68
CA ALA A 357 -11.32 1.17 -11.28
C ALA A 357 -12.23 1.85 -10.25
N VAL A 358 -11.68 2.73 -9.41
CA VAL A 358 -12.47 3.52 -8.44
C VAL A 358 -13.52 4.41 -9.10
N ASP A 359 -13.30 4.85 -10.35
CA ASP A 359 -14.27 5.66 -11.10
C ASP A 359 -15.57 4.89 -11.44
N GLN A 360 -15.57 3.56 -11.25
CA GLN A 360 -16.69 2.67 -11.51
C GLN A 360 -17.35 2.15 -10.22
N LEU A 361 -16.92 2.62 -9.04
CA LEU A 361 -17.50 2.20 -7.77
C LEU A 361 -18.85 2.86 -7.52
N ASP A 362 -19.82 2.06 -7.10
CA ASP A 362 -21.11 2.54 -6.62
C ASP A 362 -21.02 3.02 -5.18
N PHE A 363 -20.27 2.31 -4.34
CA PHE A 363 -20.02 2.74 -2.96
C PHE A 363 -18.72 2.18 -2.39
N VAL A 364 -18.22 2.88 -1.37
CA VAL A 364 -17.07 2.48 -0.58
C VAL A 364 -17.38 2.62 0.91
N ILE A 365 -16.90 1.67 1.72
CA ILE A 365 -17.03 1.71 3.17
C ILE A 365 -15.65 1.86 3.77
N LEU A 366 -15.40 2.99 4.37
CA LEU A 366 -14.15 3.34 5.05
C LEU A 366 -14.44 3.80 6.47
N SER A 367 -13.42 3.75 7.32
CA SER A 367 -13.52 4.20 8.71
C SER A 367 -12.92 5.60 8.86
N ALA A 368 -13.48 6.39 9.78
CA ALA A 368 -12.95 7.69 10.17
C ALA A 368 -12.50 7.67 11.64
N LEU A 369 -11.56 8.53 11.99
CA LEU A 369 -11.23 8.85 13.37
C LEU A 369 -12.23 9.87 13.94
N GLU A 370 -12.54 10.89 13.15
CA GLU A 370 -13.42 11.99 13.51
C GLU A 370 -14.22 12.45 12.30
N ILE A 371 -15.46 12.90 12.54
CA ILE A 371 -16.33 13.52 11.54
C ILE A 371 -16.97 14.74 12.23
N ASP A 372 -16.94 15.90 11.57
CA ASP A 372 -17.64 17.07 12.03
C ASP A 372 -19.10 17.15 11.53
N THR A 373 -19.83 18.17 11.92
CA THR A 373 -21.25 18.37 11.55
C THR A 373 -21.43 18.74 10.07
N ASP A 374 -20.37 19.16 9.40
CA ASP A 374 -20.35 19.50 7.97
C ASP A 374 -19.85 18.32 7.11
N PHE A 375 -19.68 17.14 7.73
CA PHE A 375 -19.17 15.89 7.11
C PHE A 375 -17.70 15.95 6.65
N ASN A 376 -16.87 16.85 7.22
CA ASN A 376 -15.44 16.76 7.04
C ASN A 376 -14.89 15.57 7.82
N VAL A 377 -14.06 14.77 7.20
CA VAL A 377 -13.58 13.48 7.72
C VAL A 377 -12.10 13.55 8.02
N ASN A 378 -11.71 13.27 9.28
CA ASN A 378 -10.32 13.08 9.66
C ASN A 378 -10.02 11.59 9.82
N VAL A 379 -8.99 11.12 9.11
CA VAL A 379 -8.56 9.71 9.09
C VAL A 379 -7.10 9.53 9.49
N LEU A 380 -6.37 10.61 9.74
CA LEU A 380 -4.92 10.59 9.94
C LEU A 380 -4.51 10.82 11.39
N THR A 381 -4.98 11.92 11.99
CA THR A 381 -4.61 12.34 13.34
C THR A 381 -5.83 12.33 14.27
N GLY A 382 -5.59 12.15 15.57
CA GLY A 382 -6.60 12.49 16.57
C GLY A 382 -6.66 14.01 16.79
N SER A 383 -7.64 14.48 17.61
CA SER A 383 -7.78 15.88 18.01
C SER A 383 -6.57 16.43 18.77
N ASP A 384 -5.71 15.55 19.27
CA ASP A 384 -4.44 15.87 19.94
C ASP A 384 -3.25 16.00 18.95
N GLY A 385 -3.50 15.92 17.64
CA GLY A 385 -2.50 16.03 16.60
C GLY A 385 -1.62 14.78 16.42
N VAL A 386 -1.85 13.72 17.18
CA VAL A 386 -1.05 12.49 17.07
C VAL A 386 -1.51 11.65 15.88
N ILE A 387 -0.59 11.25 15.01
CA ILE A 387 -0.84 10.37 13.88
C ILE A 387 -1.28 8.99 14.39
N ARG A 388 -2.46 8.53 13.97
CA ARG A 388 -3.05 7.24 14.36
C ARG A 388 -3.54 6.40 13.20
N GLY A 389 -3.58 6.98 12.03
CA GLY A 389 -4.24 6.38 10.89
C GLY A 389 -3.47 6.49 9.58
N ALA A 390 -4.22 6.44 8.52
CA ALA A 390 -3.75 6.53 7.16
C ALA A 390 -4.82 7.22 6.30
N ILE A 391 -4.40 8.01 5.32
CA ILE A 391 -5.29 8.45 4.24
C ILE A 391 -5.74 7.20 3.46
N GLY A 392 -4.79 6.31 3.13
CA GLY A 392 -5.09 5.00 2.57
C GLY A 392 -5.91 5.08 1.29
N GLY A 393 -7.06 4.38 1.30
CA GLY A 393 -8.01 4.35 0.19
C GLY A 393 -9.03 5.51 0.16
N HIS A 394 -8.91 6.50 1.05
CA HIS A 394 -9.70 7.73 0.94
C HIS A 394 -9.18 8.56 -0.24
N PRO A 395 -10.04 9.18 -1.04
CA PRO A 395 -9.64 9.97 -2.19
C PRO A 395 -8.89 11.25 -1.83
#